data_1fb5225642d2aeeca21fc1636d1d1536
#
_entry.id   1fb5225642d2aeeca21fc1636d1d1536
#
_cell.length_a   1.000
_cell.length_b   1.000
_cell.length_c   1.000
_cell.angle_alpha   90.00
_cell.angle_beta   90.00
_cell.angle_gamma   90.00
#
_symmetry.space_group_name_H-M   'P 1'
#
loop_
_entity.id
_entity.type
_entity.pdbx_description
1 polymer ?
#
loop_
_entity_poly.entity_id
_entity_poly.type
_entity_poly.pdbx_seq_one_letter_code
_entity_poly.pdbx_strand_id
1 'polypeptide(L)'
;AHLEVPAPRAPCFLAINKKTGEVIWEDNTPFDNILHGQWSSPAIGQVNGKTQVYFPGGDGWLYAFTPEGDGEGNGKLIWKFDLNPKDSKWELGGRGTRNALISTPVFKDNSVILGVGQDPEHGEGVGHIYRIDATKTGDISPQISDGKDGWKDNPNSGQIWHYGGEDVDGKLTGKKGDLLFRRTMSTVAVADGLVYAPDLSGFVHCLDFETGKRYWEYDMFAACWASPMVVDGKVLIGNEDGMLIILEAGKEKKLLEEKTFNSSIYSTPTIANGNMYISDRSQLYSIKVTE
;
A
#
# COMPACT_ATOMS: atom_id res chain seq x y z
N ALA A 1 17.29 9.62 13.35
CA ALA A 1 17.25 9.41 11.90
C ALA A 1 18.63 8.93 11.43
N HIS A 2 18.67 7.87 10.63
CA HIS A 2 19.90 7.40 10.02
C HIS A 2 20.33 8.38 8.92
N LEU A 3 21.64 8.67 8.87
CA LEU A 3 22.21 9.55 7.84
C LEU A 3 22.71 8.75 6.62
N GLU A 4 22.66 7.42 6.71
CA GLU A 4 23.04 6.49 5.65
C GLU A 4 22.31 5.15 5.82
N VAL A 5 22.23 4.36 4.76
CA VAL A 5 21.76 2.97 4.83
C VAL A 5 22.89 2.12 5.41
N PRO A 6 22.75 1.51 6.60
CA PRO A 6 23.88 0.89 7.30
C PRO A 6 24.51 -0.29 6.56
N ALA A 7 23.74 -1.01 5.76
CA ALA A 7 24.19 -2.19 5.02
C ALA A 7 23.54 -2.27 3.64
N PRO A 8 23.89 -1.37 2.70
CA PRO A 8 23.18 -1.27 1.41
C PRO A 8 23.36 -2.50 0.52
N ARG A 9 24.36 -3.34 0.79
CA ARG A 9 24.58 -4.60 0.06
C ARG A 9 23.90 -5.81 0.68
N ALA A 10 23.29 -5.66 1.86
CA ALA A 10 22.50 -6.74 2.45
C ALA A 10 21.25 -7.00 1.58
N PRO A 11 20.84 -8.25 1.42
CA PRO A 11 19.64 -8.55 0.65
C PRO A 11 18.41 -7.93 1.30
N CYS A 12 17.61 -7.24 0.48
CA CYS A 12 16.33 -6.67 0.87
C CYS A 12 15.18 -7.65 0.64
N PHE A 13 15.32 -8.50 -0.37
CA PHE A 13 14.34 -9.49 -0.79
C PHE A 13 14.98 -10.88 -0.85
N LEU A 14 14.27 -11.88 -0.38
CA LEU A 14 14.76 -13.27 -0.28
C LEU A 14 13.65 -14.22 -0.67
N ALA A 15 14.01 -15.29 -1.41
CA ALA A 15 13.20 -16.50 -1.51
C ALA A 15 13.89 -17.63 -0.75
N ILE A 16 13.15 -18.28 0.13
CA ILE A 16 13.65 -19.35 0.99
C ILE A 16 12.82 -20.61 0.77
N ASN A 17 13.48 -21.74 0.67
CA ASN A 17 12.81 -23.02 0.64
C ASN A 17 12.17 -23.29 2.03
N LYS A 18 10.85 -23.29 2.09
CA LYS A 18 10.11 -23.43 3.37
C LYS A 18 10.32 -24.77 4.10
N LYS A 19 10.85 -25.79 3.40
CA LYS A 19 11.11 -27.11 4.00
C LYS A 19 12.53 -27.23 4.54
N THR A 20 13.52 -26.66 3.83
CA THR A 20 14.94 -26.81 4.17
C THR A 20 15.52 -25.57 4.85
N GLY A 21 14.90 -24.38 4.67
CA GLY A 21 15.43 -23.10 5.14
C GLY A 21 16.54 -22.54 4.25
N GLU A 22 16.89 -23.22 3.15
CA GLU A 22 17.92 -22.76 2.22
C GLU A 22 17.45 -21.55 1.42
N VAL A 23 18.32 -20.57 1.23
CA VAL A 23 18.09 -19.43 0.34
C VAL A 23 18.12 -19.91 -1.11
N ILE A 24 17.05 -19.62 -1.86
CA ILE A 24 16.92 -19.93 -3.28
C ILE A 24 17.55 -18.81 -4.10
N TRP A 25 17.20 -17.57 -3.76
CA TRP A 25 17.79 -16.36 -4.34
C TRP A 25 17.65 -15.18 -3.37
N GLU A 26 18.48 -14.18 -3.61
CA GLU A 26 18.47 -12.92 -2.90
C GLU A 26 18.60 -11.73 -3.85
N ASP A 27 18.10 -10.57 -3.43
CA ASP A 27 18.15 -9.33 -4.21
C ASP A 27 18.25 -8.11 -3.28
N ASN A 28 19.00 -7.10 -3.69
CA ASN A 28 19.17 -5.86 -2.97
C ASN A 28 18.90 -4.62 -3.85
N THR A 29 18.01 -4.74 -4.82
CA THR A 29 17.71 -3.67 -5.80
C THR A 29 17.45 -2.30 -5.18
N PRO A 30 16.75 -2.13 -4.04
CA PRO A 30 16.63 -0.81 -3.37
C PRO A 30 17.96 -0.19 -2.96
N PHE A 31 18.96 -0.99 -2.62
CA PHE A 31 20.34 -0.61 -2.28
C PHE A 31 20.39 0.55 -1.25
N ASP A 32 21.02 1.68 -1.61
CA ASP A 32 21.18 2.86 -0.77
C ASP A 32 20.02 3.87 -0.88
N ASN A 33 18.98 3.53 -1.65
CA ASN A 33 17.79 4.37 -1.84
C ASN A 33 16.66 4.10 -0.83
N ILE A 34 16.86 3.19 0.12
CA ILE A 34 15.91 2.95 1.20
C ILE A 34 15.79 4.22 2.05
N LEU A 35 14.58 4.78 2.12
CA LEU A 35 14.34 6.05 2.80
C LEU A 35 14.45 5.94 4.33
N HIS A 36 13.85 4.89 4.91
CA HIS A 36 13.84 4.65 6.34
C HIS A 36 13.94 3.16 6.68
N GLY A 37 13.17 2.31 6.05
CA GLY A 37 13.15 0.86 6.28
C GLY A 37 12.39 0.08 5.21
N GLN A 38 12.47 -1.25 5.31
CA GLN A 38 11.69 -2.21 4.53
C GLN A 38 10.57 -2.75 5.41
N TRP A 39 9.40 -2.13 5.34
CA TRP A 39 8.32 -2.33 6.31
C TRP A 39 7.20 -3.23 5.80
N SER A 40 7.08 -3.36 4.46
CA SER A 40 5.95 -4.02 3.83
C SER A 40 6.14 -5.53 3.73
N SER A 41 5.01 -6.24 3.63
CA SER A 41 4.99 -7.66 3.30
C SER A 41 4.90 -7.87 1.79
N PRO A 42 5.54 -8.92 1.24
CA PRO A 42 5.35 -9.29 -0.16
C PRO A 42 3.95 -9.85 -0.42
N ALA A 43 3.50 -9.74 -1.67
CA ALA A 43 2.28 -10.39 -2.16
C ALA A 43 2.57 -11.30 -3.36
N ILE A 44 1.64 -12.18 -3.67
CA ILE A 44 1.76 -13.14 -4.78
C ILE A 44 0.53 -13.03 -5.68
N GLY A 45 0.74 -13.09 -7.00
CA GLY A 45 -0.33 -13.14 -7.99
C GLY A 45 -0.04 -14.15 -9.10
N GLN A 46 -1.10 -14.55 -9.79
CA GLN A 46 -1.05 -15.43 -10.98
C GLN A 46 -1.40 -14.60 -12.22
N VAL A 47 -0.41 -14.26 -13.02
CA VAL A 47 -0.57 -13.48 -14.25
C VAL A 47 -0.37 -14.40 -15.44
N ASN A 48 -1.43 -14.62 -16.25
CA ASN A 48 -1.39 -15.50 -17.41
C ASN A 48 -0.81 -16.90 -17.10
N GLY A 49 -1.17 -17.46 -15.92
CA GLY A 49 -0.72 -18.77 -15.46
C GLY A 49 0.71 -18.80 -14.92
N LYS A 50 1.39 -17.65 -14.79
CA LYS A 50 2.72 -17.54 -14.19
C LYS A 50 2.65 -16.82 -12.85
N THR A 51 3.31 -17.36 -11.85
CA THR A 51 3.41 -16.72 -10.54
C THR A 51 4.35 -15.53 -10.60
N GLN A 52 3.92 -14.41 -10.01
CA GLN A 52 4.75 -13.26 -9.74
C GLN A 52 4.73 -12.96 -8.23
N VAL A 53 5.86 -12.52 -7.70
CA VAL A 53 6.00 -12.08 -6.31
C VAL A 53 6.26 -10.58 -6.31
N TYR A 54 5.46 -9.82 -5.57
CA TYR A 54 5.52 -8.38 -5.51
C TYR A 54 6.18 -7.93 -4.22
N PHE A 55 7.28 -7.20 -4.34
CA PHE A 55 8.05 -6.67 -3.21
C PHE A 55 7.97 -5.14 -3.22
N PRO A 56 7.29 -4.55 -2.23
CA PRO A 56 7.32 -3.10 -2.02
C PRO A 56 8.66 -2.68 -1.42
N GLY A 57 9.30 -1.70 -2.04
CA GLY A 57 10.59 -1.18 -1.61
C GLY A 57 10.47 0.00 -0.66
N GLY A 58 11.38 0.07 0.32
CA GLY A 58 11.55 1.24 1.17
C GLY A 58 12.06 2.48 0.43
N ASP A 59 12.38 2.36 -0.84
CA ASP A 59 12.76 3.41 -1.79
C ASP A 59 11.56 3.97 -2.59
N GLY A 60 10.36 3.41 -2.36
CA GLY A 60 9.12 3.82 -3.02
C GLY A 60 8.85 3.17 -4.37
N TRP A 61 9.58 2.11 -4.72
CA TRP A 61 9.35 1.30 -5.90
C TRP A 61 8.66 -0.02 -5.55
N LEU A 62 7.76 -0.47 -6.43
CA LEU A 62 7.24 -1.84 -6.41
C LEU A 62 8.00 -2.68 -7.43
N TYR A 63 8.47 -3.83 -6.98
CA TYR A 63 9.25 -4.78 -7.78
C TYR A 63 8.49 -6.09 -7.93
N ALA A 64 8.41 -6.63 -9.14
CA ALA A 64 7.86 -7.96 -9.39
C ALA A 64 8.95 -8.92 -9.84
N PHE A 65 9.06 -10.04 -9.15
CA PHE A 65 10.05 -11.09 -9.44
C PHE A 65 9.37 -12.40 -9.79
N THR A 66 10.12 -13.26 -10.48
CA THR A 66 9.73 -14.67 -10.59
C THR A 66 10.05 -15.39 -9.27
N PRO A 67 9.22 -16.37 -8.84
CA PRO A 67 9.50 -17.11 -7.59
C PRO A 67 10.81 -17.89 -7.60
N GLU A 68 11.24 -18.34 -8.79
CA GLU A 68 12.40 -19.19 -8.98
C GLU A 68 13.73 -18.42 -9.07
N GLY A 69 13.67 -17.08 -9.26
CA GLY A 69 14.86 -16.28 -9.54
C GLY A 69 15.43 -16.52 -10.94
N ASP A 70 16.73 -16.22 -11.10
CA ASP A 70 17.46 -16.38 -12.38
C ASP A 70 18.12 -17.76 -12.56
N GLY A 71 18.13 -18.58 -11.52
CA GLY A 71 18.81 -19.88 -11.47
C GLY A 71 20.29 -19.81 -11.05
N GLU A 72 20.82 -18.61 -10.80
CA GLU A 72 22.20 -18.34 -10.36
C GLU A 72 22.25 -17.80 -8.91
N GLY A 73 21.10 -17.77 -8.24
CA GLY A 73 20.98 -17.30 -6.86
C GLY A 73 20.56 -15.84 -6.73
N ASN A 74 20.19 -15.18 -7.83
CA ASN A 74 19.69 -13.80 -7.79
C ASN A 74 18.21 -13.74 -8.13
N GLY A 75 17.54 -12.68 -7.65
CA GLY A 75 16.17 -12.36 -8.03
C GLY A 75 16.07 -12.08 -9.53
N LYS A 76 15.06 -12.64 -10.21
CA LYS A 76 14.76 -12.34 -11.61
C LYS A 76 13.62 -11.37 -11.72
N LEU A 77 13.97 -10.10 -11.92
CA LEU A 77 12.99 -9.01 -12.06
C LEU A 77 12.16 -9.19 -13.34
N ILE A 78 10.83 -9.09 -13.21
CA ILE A 78 9.87 -9.07 -14.32
C ILE A 78 9.58 -7.63 -14.71
N TRP A 79 9.20 -6.82 -13.71
CA TRP A 79 8.91 -5.41 -13.88
C TRP A 79 9.14 -4.63 -12.57
N LYS A 80 9.24 -3.31 -12.71
CA LYS A 80 9.27 -2.37 -11.59
C LYS A 80 8.40 -1.15 -11.90
N PHE A 81 7.86 -0.52 -10.85
CA PHE A 81 7.00 0.64 -10.93
C PHE A 81 7.33 1.64 -9.82
N ASP A 82 7.60 2.89 -10.18
CA ASP A 82 7.80 3.97 -9.22
C ASP A 82 6.44 4.57 -8.85
N LEU A 83 6.07 4.47 -7.56
CA LEU A 83 4.81 5.00 -7.06
C LEU A 83 4.89 6.48 -6.64
N ASN A 84 6.04 7.09 -6.81
CA ASN A 84 6.23 8.50 -6.52
C ASN A 84 6.38 9.34 -7.79
N PRO A 85 5.94 10.61 -7.78
CA PRO A 85 6.28 11.55 -8.85
C PRO A 85 7.79 11.69 -9.02
N LYS A 86 8.25 11.91 -10.25
CA LYS A 86 9.68 12.00 -10.56
C LYS A 86 10.37 13.26 -10.01
N ASP A 87 9.60 14.28 -9.68
CA ASP A 87 10.07 15.47 -8.97
C ASP A 87 10.09 15.31 -7.46
N SER A 88 9.66 14.13 -6.93
CA SER A 88 9.76 13.82 -5.51
C SER A 88 11.21 13.80 -5.05
N LYS A 89 11.46 14.40 -3.90
CA LYS A 89 12.80 14.49 -3.33
C LYS A 89 13.07 13.30 -2.42
N TRP A 90 14.09 12.54 -2.77
CA TRP A 90 14.66 11.53 -1.90
C TRP A 90 15.49 12.21 -0.80
N GLU A 91 15.23 11.85 0.44
CA GLU A 91 15.96 12.36 1.60
C GLU A 91 15.91 11.33 2.71
N LEU A 92 17.07 10.83 3.12
CA LEU A 92 17.21 9.84 4.18
C LEU A 92 16.50 10.28 5.47
N GLY A 93 15.87 9.32 6.14
CA GLY A 93 15.07 9.60 7.34
C GLY A 93 13.70 10.21 7.03
N GLY A 94 13.22 10.08 5.77
CA GLY A 94 11.86 10.44 5.37
C GLY A 94 11.54 11.93 5.33
N ARG A 95 12.55 12.80 5.34
CA ARG A 95 12.33 14.26 5.35
C ARG A 95 11.90 14.84 4.00
N GLY A 96 12.18 14.12 2.91
CA GLY A 96 11.81 14.54 1.56
C GLY A 96 10.33 14.34 1.25
N THR A 97 9.96 14.61 -0.01
CA THR A 97 8.60 14.42 -0.51
C THR A 97 8.38 13.03 -1.10
N ARG A 98 9.46 12.22 -1.29
CA ARG A 98 9.36 10.83 -1.73
C ARG A 98 8.86 9.95 -0.58
N ASN A 99 7.96 9.03 -0.91
CA ASN A 99 7.34 8.12 0.06
C ASN A 99 7.92 6.71 -0.08
N ALA A 100 8.04 6.00 1.05
CA ALA A 100 8.30 4.56 1.09
C ALA A 100 7.03 3.76 0.77
N LEU A 101 7.15 2.45 0.56
CA LEU A 101 6.01 1.54 0.49
C LEU A 101 5.92 0.76 1.80
N ILE A 102 4.86 1.01 2.56
CA ILE A 102 4.61 0.38 3.85
C ILE A 102 3.44 -0.60 3.76
N SER A 103 2.41 -0.24 2.98
CA SER A 103 1.25 -1.09 2.75
C SER A 103 1.60 -2.35 1.95
N THR A 104 0.87 -3.44 2.18
CA THR A 104 1.02 -4.68 1.41
C THR A 104 0.29 -4.57 0.06
N PRO A 105 0.89 -4.99 -1.06
CA PRO A 105 0.22 -5.01 -2.36
C PRO A 105 -0.98 -5.95 -2.38
N VAL A 106 -2.05 -5.56 -3.07
CA VAL A 106 -3.23 -6.41 -3.29
C VAL A 106 -3.30 -6.77 -4.77
N PHE A 107 -3.20 -8.06 -5.06
CA PHE A 107 -3.33 -8.58 -6.43
C PHE A 107 -4.79 -8.94 -6.72
N LYS A 108 -5.32 -8.44 -7.84
CA LYS A 108 -6.64 -8.81 -8.36
C LYS A 108 -6.70 -8.56 -9.88
N ASP A 109 -7.27 -9.51 -10.61
CA ASP A 109 -7.57 -9.40 -12.05
C ASP A 109 -6.38 -8.89 -12.88
N ASN A 110 -5.23 -9.61 -12.78
CA ASN A 110 -3.96 -9.29 -13.42
C ASN A 110 -3.43 -7.88 -13.11
N SER A 111 -3.87 -7.29 -12.02
CA SER A 111 -3.39 -5.98 -11.57
C SER A 111 -2.99 -5.99 -10.10
N VAL A 112 -2.16 -5.02 -9.72
CA VAL A 112 -1.74 -4.80 -8.34
C VAL A 112 -2.20 -3.42 -7.90
N ILE A 113 -2.79 -3.34 -6.69
CA ILE A 113 -3.19 -2.08 -6.07
C ILE A 113 -2.34 -1.85 -4.84
N LEU A 114 -1.80 -0.64 -4.72
CA LEU A 114 -0.91 -0.26 -3.63
C LEU A 114 -0.96 1.23 -3.39
N GLY A 115 -0.98 1.64 -2.11
CA GLY A 115 -0.81 3.01 -1.67
C GLY A 115 0.61 3.30 -1.19
N VAL A 116 1.00 4.57 -1.19
CA VAL A 116 2.29 5.02 -0.68
C VAL A 116 2.15 5.80 0.61
N GLY A 117 3.16 5.76 1.45
CA GLY A 117 3.20 6.51 2.68
C GLY A 117 4.57 6.53 3.32
N GLN A 118 4.64 7.21 4.44
CA GLN A 118 5.77 7.17 5.36
C GLN A 118 5.24 6.86 6.75
N ASP A 119 6.13 6.60 7.68
CA ASP A 119 5.75 6.47 9.08
C ASP A 119 5.15 7.80 9.59
N PRO A 120 4.31 7.75 10.64
CA PRO A 120 3.57 8.91 11.12
C PRO A 120 4.45 10.05 11.63
N GLU A 121 5.69 9.77 12.01
CA GLU A 121 6.64 10.78 12.47
C GLU A 121 6.95 11.82 11.37
N HIS A 122 6.74 11.44 10.10
CA HIS A 122 6.94 12.30 8.94
C HIS A 122 5.67 13.02 8.48
N GLY A 123 4.57 12.86 9.23
CA GLY A 123 3.30 13.54 9.02
C GLY A 123 2.45 12.97 7.89
N GLU A 124 1.29 13.60 7.69
CA GLU A 124 0.26 13.12 6.78
C GLU A 124 0.67 13.20 5.30
N GLY A 125 1.17 14.31 4.83
CA GLY A 125 1.70 14.51 3.48
C GLY A 125 0.82 14.03 2.32
N VAL A 126 1.28 14.27 1.11
CA VAL A 126 0.59 13.84 -0.12
C VAL A 126 0.74 12.34 -0.30
N GLY A 127 -0.38 11.64 -0.48
CA GLY A 127 -0.44 10.22 -0.77
C GLY A 127 -0.84 9.93 -2.21
N HIS A 128 -0.57 8.70 -2.62
CA HIS A 128 -0.88 8.18 -3.94
C HIS A 128 -1.38 6.75 -3.81
N ILE A 129 -2.37 6.36 -4.61
CA ILE A 129 -2.76 4.98 -4.84
C ILE A 129 -2.73 4.71 -6.33
N TYR A 130 -2.19 3.57 -6.71
CA TYR A 130 -2.14 3.11 -8.10
C TYR A 130 -2.79 1.75 -8.23
N ARG A 131 -3.48 1.54 -9.36
CA ARG A 131 -3.73 0.21 -9.93
C ARG A 131 -2.79 0.01 -11.10
N ILE A 132 -2.03 -1.08 -11.07
CA ILE A 132 -0.89 -1.33 -11.95
C ILE A 132 -1.15 -2.62 -12.73
N ASP A 133 -1.01 -2.59 -14.05
CA ASP A 133 -1.10 -3.74 -14.96
C ASP A 133 0.11 -4.68 -14.77
N ALA A 134 -0.11 -5.81 -14.13
CA ALA A 134 0.93 -6.80 -13.85
C ALA A 134 1.29 -7.68 -15.06
N THR A 135 0.65 -7.50 -16.22
CA THR A 135 0.95 -8.25 -17.45
C THR A 135 2.15 -7.70 -18.21
N LYS A 136 2.58 -6.49 -17.89
CA LYS A 136 3.70 -5.78 -18.51
C LYS A 136 5.06 -6.23 -17.98
N THR A 137 6.14 -5.81 -18.64
CA THR A 137 7.52 -6.15 -18.27
C THR A 137 8.44 -4.93 -18.36
N GLY A 138 9.54 -4.95 -17.61
CA GLY A 138 10.54 -3.89 -17.59
C GLY A 138 10.18 -2.74 -16.66
N ASP A 139 10.62 -1.52 -16.95
CA ASP A 139 10.19 -0.33 -16.21
C ASP A 139 8.82 0.11 -16.74
N ILE A 140 7.80 -0.10 -15.93
CA ILE A 140 6.41 0.22 -16.27
C ILE A 140 5.88 1.42 -15.48
N SER A 141 6.78 2.24 -14.93
CA SER A 141 6.44 3.50 -14.25
C SER A 141 5.68 4.46 -15.17
N PRO A 142 4.90 5.41 -14.64
CA PRO A 142 4.19 6.40 -15.47
C PRO A 142 5.13 7.24 -16.33
N GLN A 143 6.29 7.57 -15.78
CA GLN A 143 7.33 8.36 -16.45
C GLN A 143 8.69 7.68 -16.35
N ILE A 144 9.50 7.88 -17.39
CA ILE A 144 10.88 7.40 -17.49
C ILE A 144 11.81 8.54 -17.90
N SER A 145 13.13 8.36 -17.71
CA SER A 145 14.12 9.33 -18.19
C SER A 145 13.94 9.60 -19.70
N ASP A 146 14.08 10.83 -20.10
CA ASP A 146 14.10 11.25 -21.52
C ASP A 146 15.47 11.02 -22.19
N GLY A 147 16.45 10.51 -21.42
CA GLY A 147 17.84 10.34 -21.87
C GLY A 147 18.69 11.61 -21.79
N LYS A 148 18.11 12.66 -21.17
CA LYS A 148 18.75 13.92 -20.79
C LYS A 148 18.49 14.14 -19.29
N ASP A 149 18.44 15.34 -18.83
CA ASP A 149 18.20 15.62 -17.40
C ASP A 149 16.70 15.76 -17.06
N GLY A 150 15.82 15.17 -17.84
CA GLY A 150 14.36 15.29 -17.72
C GLY A 150 13.61 13.95 -17.73
N TRP A 151 12.29 14.07 -17.68
CA TRP A 151 11.35 12.95 -17.67
C TRP A 151 10.37 13.07 -18.84
N LYS A 152 9.91 11.94 -19.34
CA LYS A 152 8.86 11.83 -20.36
C LYS A 152 7.88 10.75 -19.97
N ASP A 153 6.68 10.83 -20.53
CA ASP A 153 5.68 9.78 -20.38
C ASP A 153 6.21 8.44 -20.90
N ASN A 154 5.97 7.39 -20.14
CA ASN A 154 6.40 6.04 -20.50
C ASN A 154 5.37 5.39 -21.43
N PRO A 155 5.68 5.11 -22.69
CA PRO A 155 4.77 4.41 -23.61
C PRO A 155 4.46 2.97 -23.15
N ASN A 156 5.28 2.41 -22.26
CA ASN A 156 5.08 1.11 -21.63
C ASN A 156 4.48 1.24 -20.23
N SER A 157 3.90 2.37 -19.85
CA SER A 157 3.34 2.56 -18.50
C SER A 157 2.33 1.48 -18.16
N GLY A 158 2.49 0.89 -16.97
CA GLY A 158 1.54 -0.04 -16.36
C GLY A 158 0.45 0.63 -15.54
N GLN A 159 0.42 1.96 -15.47
CA GLN A 159 -0.62 2.67 -14.74
C GLN A 159 -1.98 2.45 -15.41
N ILE A 160 -2.89 1.74 -14.71
CA ILE A 160 -4.29 1.65 -15.12
C ILE A 160 -5.02 2.90 -14.65
N TRP A 161 -4.88 3.23 -13.37
CA TRP A 161 -5.34 4.51 -12.82
C TRP A 161 -4.47 4.93 -11.62
N HIS A 162 -4.58 6.21 -11.28
CA HIS A 162 -3.94 6.86 -10.15
C HIS A 162 -4.97 7.70 -9.40
N TYR A 163 -4.92 7.67 -8.07
CA TYR A 163 -5.73 8.48 -7.17
C TYR A 163 -4.86 9.14 -6.12
N GLY A 164 -5.09 10.43 -5.85
CA GLY A 164 -4.26 11.25 -4.97
C GLY A 164 -3.23 12.09 -5.73
N GLY A 165 -2.18 12.54 -5.06
CA GLY A 165 -1.14 13.37 -5.65
C GLY A 165 -1.49 14.84 -5.81
N GLU A 166 -2.72 15.24 -5.48
CA GLU A 166 -3.25 16.59 -5.64
C GLU A 166 -4.21 16.94 -4.50
N ASP A 167 -4.59 18.19 -4.41
CA ASP A 167 -5.67 18.64 -3.54
C ASP A 167 -7.05 18.42 -4.18
N VAL A 168 -8.11 18.73 -3.44
CA VAL A 168 -9.50 18.51 -3.89
C VAL A 168 -9.88 19.36 -5.09
N ASP A 169 -9.13 20.42 -5.39
CA ASP A 169 -9.33 21.31 -6.53
C ASP A 169 -8.50 20.90 -7.76
N GLY A 170 -7.81 19.76 -7.71
CA GLY A 170 -6.93 19.28 -8.77
C GLY A 170 -5.61 20.06 -8.86
N LYS A 171 -5.19 20.71 -7.78
CA LYS A 171 -3.94 21.45 -7.66
C LYS A 171 -3.17 20.99 -6.44
N LEU A 172 -1.87 20.90 -6.56
CA LEU A 172 -1.02 20.62 -5.40
C LEU A 172 -0.70 21.97 -4.69
N THR A 173 -1.53 22.37 -3.73
CA THR A 173 -1.32 23.61 -2.98
C THR A 173 -0.40 23.44 -1.78
N GLY A 174 -0.16 22.21 -1.35
CA GLY A 174 0.62 21.89 -0.16
C GLY A 174 -0.04 22.32 1.15
N LYS A 175 -1.29 22.71 1.13
CA LYS A 175 -2.05 23.02 2.34
C LYS A 175 -2.51 21.74 3.02
N LYS A 176 -2.19 21.62 4.29
CA LYS A 176 -2.65 20.52 5.13
C LYS A 176 -4.18 20.58 5.23
N GLY A 177 -4.85 19.50 4.88
CA GLY A 177 -6.30 19.37 4.96
C GLY A 177 -7.06 19.41 3.62
N ASP A 178 -6.46 19.96 2.57
CA ASP A 178 -7.10 20.05 1.24
C ASP A 178 -6.72 18.91 0.30
N LEU A 179 -5.88 17.96 0.75
CA LEU A 179 -5.39 16.85 -0.08
C LEU A 179 -6.49 15.85 -0.43
N LEU A 180 -6.54 15.46 -1.68
CA LEU A 180 -7.47 14.45 -2.17
C LEU A 180 -7.26 13.08 -1.52
N PHE A 181 -6.00 12.72 -1.25
CA PHE A 181 -5.58 11.52 -0.54
C PHE A 181 -4.26 11.81 0.19
N ARG A 182 -4.14 11.34 1.42
CA ARG A 182 -2.93 11.52 2.22
C ARG A 182 -2.12 10.23 2.21
N ARG A 183 -0.88 10.30 2.69
CA ARG A 183 -0.02 9.13 2.91
C ARG A 183 -0.79 8.01 3.61
N THR A 184 -0.51 6.78 3.22
CA THR A 184 -1.13 5.61 3.83
C THR A 184 -0.09 4.55 4.18
N MET A 185 -0.31 3.84 5.27
CA MET A 185 0.40 2.62 5.64
C MET A 185 -0.53 1.40 5.54
N SER A 186 -1.82 1.65 5.36
CA SER A 186 -2.85 0.64 5.35
C SER A 186 -2.90 -0.10 4.01
N THR A 187 -3.04 -1.41 4.07
CA THR A 187 -3.37 -2.24 2.92
C THR A 187 -4.83 -1.97 2.51
N VAL A 188 -5.08 -1.78 1.24
CA VAL A 188 -6.44 -1.58 0.74
C VAL A 188 -7.26 -2.88 0.79
N ALA A 189 -8.58 -2.79 0.93
CA ALA A 189 -9.45 -3.94 0.70
C ALA A 189 -10.15 -3.81 -0.66
N VAL A 190 -10.24 -4.91 -1.39
CA VAL A 190 -10.88 -4.97 -2.72
C VAL A 190 -11.99 -6.00 -2.70
N ALA A 191 -13.22 -5.55 -2.88
CA ALA A 191 -14.41 -6.40 -2.93
C ALA A 191 -15.47 -5.82 -3.87
N ASP A 192 -16.18 -6.69 -4.59
CA ASP A 192 -17.36 -6.35 -5.40
C ASP A 192 -17.18 -5.15 -6.34
N GLY A 193 -15.98 -5.06 -6.97
CA GLY A 193 -15.65 -3.96 -7.89
C GLY A 193 -15.35 -2.63 -7.20
N LEU A 194 -15.09 -2.64 -5.89
CA LEU A 194 -14.75 -1.47 -5.08
C LEU A 194 -13.41 -1.64 -4.39
N VAL A 195 -12.73 -0.52 -4.16
CA VAL A 195 -11.48 -0.42 -3.39
C VAL A 195 -11.75 0.47 -2.18
N TYR A 196 -11.49 -0.06 -0.99
CA TYR A 196 -11.58 0.69 0.26
C TYR A 196 -10.16 1.00 0.73
N ALA A 197 -9.82 2.28 0.73
CA ALA A 197 -8.47 2.77 0.97
C ALA A 197 -8.47 3.80 2.10
N PRO A 198 -7.96 3.45 3.28
CA PRO A 198 -7.77 4.44 4.35
C PRO A 198 -6.49 5.23 4.12
N ASP A 199 -6.51 6.47 4.57
CA ASP A 199 -5.30 7.30 4.68
C ASP A 199 -4.93 7.58 6.14
N LEU A 200 -3.72 8.09 6.35
CA LEU A 200 -3.17 8.30 7.69
C LEU A 200 -3.92 9.36 8.49
N SER A 201 -4.59 10.32 7.84
CA SER A 201 -5.41 11.34 8.52
C SER A 201 -6.75 10.80 9.01
N GLY A 202 -7.08 9.54 8.69
CA GLY A 202 -8.30 8.88 9.13
C GLY A 202 -9.47 8.97 8.16
N PHE A 203 -9.22 9.27 6.89
CA PHE A 203 -10.25 9.16 5.87
C PHE A 203 -10.26 7.77 5.24
N VAL A 204 -11.44 7.18 5.10
CA VAL A 204 -11.66 5.98 4.31
C VAL A 204 -12.27 6.38 2.97
N HIS A 205 -11.59 6.05 1.89
CA HIS A 205 -12.04 6.34 0.53
C HIS A 205 -12.61 5.08 -0.11
N CYS A 206 -13.78 5.17 -0.74
CA CYS A 206 -14.33 4.13 -1.58
C CYS A 206 -14.15 4.52 -3.04
N LEU A 207 -13.37 3.72 -3.77
CA LEU A 207 -13.05 3.96 -5.17
C LEU A 207 -13.65 2.84 -6.04
N ASP A 208 -13.96 3.19 -7.27
CA ASP A 208 -14.28 2.21 -8.32
C ASP A 208 -13.01 1.42 -8.69
N PHE A 209 -13.09 0.11 -8.67
CA PHE A 209 -11.95 -0.75 -8.97
C PHE A 209 -11.41 -0.56 -10.39
N GLU A 210 -12.30 -0.37 -11.39
CA GLU A 210 -11.87 -0.27 -12.79
C GLU A 210 -11.29 1.10 -13.14
N THR A 211 -11.85 2.17 -12.57
CA THR A 211 -11.54 3.54 -13.00
C THR A 211 -10.77 4.37 -11.98
N GLY A 212 -10.70 3.95 -10.71
CA GLY A 212 -10.14 4.74 -9.61
C GLY A 212 -11.02 5.93 -9.18
N LYS A 213 -12.23 6.07 -9.78
CA LYS A 213 -13.15 7.16 -9.42
C LYS A 213 -13.66 6.98 -8.00
N ARG A 214 -13.54 8.06 -7.18
CA ARG A 214 -14.09 8.08 -5.82
C ARG A 214 -15.62 8.14 -5.85
N TYR A 215 -16.26 7.22 -5.13
CA TYR A 215 -17.69 7.27 -4.83
C TYR A 215 -17.96 8.10 -3.60
N TRP A 216 -17.22 7.87 -2.51
CA TRP A 216 -17.36 8.57 -1.25
C TRP A 216 -16.05 8.53 -0.43
N GLU A 217 -16.00 9.39 0.57
CA GLU A 217 -15.04 9.33 1.66
C GLU A 217 -15.77 9.42 3.00
N TYR A 218 -15.21 8.80 4.03
CA TYR A 218 -15.70 8.84 5.40
C TYR A 218 -14.57 9.28 6.32
N ASP A 219 -14.83 10.34 7.10
CA ASP A 219 -13.90 10.85 8.12
C ASP A 219 -14.14 10.10 9.43
N MET A 220 -13.11 9.43 9.92
CA MET A 220 -13.11 8.70 11.20
C MET A 220 -12.71 9.58 12.38
N PHE A 221 -12.40 10.87 12.12
CA PHE A 221 -11.97 11.88 13.09
C PHE A 221 -10.71 11.55 13.89
N ALA A 222 -10.00 10.50 13.55
CA ALA A 222 -8.73 10.06 14.16
C ALA A 222 -7.87 9.32 13.17
N ALA A 223 -6.55 9.34 13.36
CA ALA A 223 -5.60 8.70 12.47
C ALA A 223 -5.89 7.20 12.28
N CYS A 224 -5.63 6.70 11.07
CA CYS A 224 -5.82 5.31 10.71
C CYS A 224 -4.51 4.60 10.36
N TRP A 225 -4.21 3.56 11.13
CA TRP A 225 -3.06 2.66 10.92
C TRP A 225 -3.52 1.27 10.49
N ALA A 226 -4.77 0.93 10.84
CA ALA A 226 -5.36 -0.36 10.54
C ALA A 226 -5.68 -0.49 9.06
N SER A 227 -5.73 -1.71 8.56
CA SER A 227 -6.27 -2.01 7.23
C SER A 227 -7.75 -2.39 7.33
N PRO A 228 -8.58 -2.07 6.34
CA PRO A 228 -9.99 -2.44 6.35
C PRO A 228 -10.15 -3.93 6.06
N MET A 229 -11.19 -4.53 6.64
CA MET A 229 -11.70 -5.84 6.29
C MET A 229 -13.08 -5.72 5.67
N VAL A 230 -13.29 -6.37 4.53
CA VAL A 230 -14.63 -6.46 3.92
C VAL A 230 -15.18 -7.87 4.13
N VAL A 231 -16.34 -7.95 4.75
CA VAL A 231 -17.03 -9.22 5.04
C VAL A 231 -18.54 -9.00 5.15
N ASP A 232 -19.33 -9.90 4.59
CA ASP A 232 -20.80 -9.87 4.63
C ASP A 232 -21.40 -8.49 4.30
N GLY A 233 -20.92 -7.87 3.22
CA GLY A 233 -21.40 -6.57 2.78
C GLY A 233 -21.04 -5.41 3.73
N LYS A 234 -20.05 -5.59 4.60
CA LYS A 234 -19.60 -4.57 5.56
C LYS A 234 -18.11 -4.30 5.42
N VAL A 235 -17.71 -3.07 5.66
CA VAL A 235 -16.31 -2.61 5.80
C VAL A 235 -16.06 -2.34 7.27
N LEU A 236 -15.13 -3.06 7.87
CA LEU A 236 -14.71 -2.91 9.25
C LEU A 236 -13.31 -2.29 9.30
N ILE A 237 -13.14 -1.23 10.09
CA ILE A 237 -11.85 -0.55 10.24
C ILE A 237 -11.71 0.10 11.60
N GLY A 238 -10.52 0.00 12.20
CA GLY A 238 -10.19 0.65 13.46
C GLY A 238 -9.43 1.95 13.28
N ASN A 239 -9.49 2.84 14.28
CA ASN A 239 -8.72 4.08 14.32
C ASN A 239 -7.89 4.22 15.60
N GLU A 240 -7.11 5.29 15.69
CA GLU A 240 -6.20 5.57 16.80
C GLU A 240 -6.94 5.90 18.12
N ASP A 241 -8.16 6.41 18.06
CA ASP A 241 -8.99 6.69 19.23
C ASP A 241 -9.70 5.45 19.79
N GLY A 242 -9.45 4.27 19.20
CA GLY A 242 -10.03 3.00 19.63
C GLY A 242 -11.45 2.78 19.14
N MET A 243 -11.87 3.46 18.08
CA MET A 243 -13.16 3.22 17.47
C MET A 243 -13.04 2.17 16.37
N LEU A 244 -13.90 1.18 16.40
CA LEU A 244 -14.21 0.30 15.28
C LEU A 244 -15.39 0.91 14.52
N ILE A 245 -15.16 1.27 13.28
CA ILE A 245 -16.15 1.80 12.36
C ILE A 245 -16.63 0.67 11.46
N ILE A 246 -17.95 0.55 11.30
CA ILE A 246 -18.61 -0.43 10.44
C ILE A 246 -19.46 0.32 9.42
N LEU A 247 -19.02 0.27 8.15
CA LEU A 247 -19.75 0.86 7.03
C LEU A 247 -20.39 -0.24 6.19
N GLU A 248 -21.47 0.09 5.49
CA GLU A 248 -22.01 -0.77 4.43
C GLU A 248 -21.02 -0.78 3.24
N ALA A 249 -20.69 -1.97 2.74
CA ALA A 249 -19.89 -2.09 1.53
C ALA A 249 -20.76 -1.76 0.30
N GLY A 250 -20.43 -0.67 -0.40
CA GLY A 250 -21.23 -0.22 -1.53
C GLY A 250 -20.82 1.14 -2.08
N LYS A 251 -21.48 1.55 -3.16
CA LYS A 251 -21.22 2.84 -3.83
C LYS A 251 -21.84 4.05 -3.10
N GLU A 252 -22.68 3.81 -2.13
CA GLU A 252 -23.28 4.84 -1.29
C GLU A 252 -22.65 4.82 0.09
N LYS A 253 -22.31 6.01 0.63
CA LYS A 253 -21.76 6.12 1.98
C LYS A 253 -22.84 5.86 3.02
N LYS A 254 -22.67 4.79 3.81
CA LYS A 254 -23.59 4.47 4.88
C LYS A 254 -22.86 3.91 6.09
N LEU A 255 -22.89 4.66 7.18
CA LEU A 255 -22.43 4.21 8.48
C LEU A 255 -23.48 3.26 9.06
N LEU A 256 -23.05 2.08 9.47
CA LEU A 256 -23.90 1.10 10.15
C LEU A 256 -23.75 1.17 11.66
N GLU A 257 -22.50 1.23 12.12
CA GLU A 257 -22.22 1.22 13.56
C GLU A 257 -20.82 1.78 13.87
N GLU A 258 -20.67 2.31 15.07
CA GLU A 258 -19.41 2.66 15.70
C GLU A 258 -19.33 2.00 17.08
N LYS A 259 -18.19 1.37 17.38
CA LYS A 259 -17.91 0.72 18.66
C LYS A 259 -16.62 1.25 19.24
N THR A 260 -16.67 1.70 20.48
CA THR A 260 -15.49 2.18 21.21
C THR A 260 -14.85 1.04 22.00
N PHE A 261 -13.54 0.89 21.84
CA PHE A 261 -12.66 0.00 22.60
C PHE A 261 -11.84 0.80 23.61
N ASN A 262 -11.10 0.13 24.46
CA ASN A 262 -10.40 0.78 25.58
C ASN A 262 -9.15 1.56 25.16
N SER A 263 -8.58 1.26 24.00
CA SER A 263 -7.41 1.95 23.44
C SER A 263 -7.33 1.79 21.93
N SER A 264 -6.34 2.44 21.31
CA SER A 264 -6.14 2.50 19.85
C SER A 264 -6.19 1.13 19.18
N ILE A 265 -6.87 1.05 18.03
CA ILE A 265 -6.96 -0.14 17.16
C ILE A 265 -6.02 0.07 15.97
N TYR A 266 -4.86 -0.57 16.00
CA TYR A 266 -3.87 -0.54 14.92
C TYR A 266 -3.92 -1.79 14.04
N SER A 267 -4.61 -2.83 14.49
CA SER A 267 -4.72 -4.10 13.79
C SER A 267 -5.95 -4.16 12.89
N THR A 268 -5.85 -4.97 11.83
CA THR A 268 -7.01 -5.29 11.00
C THR A 268 -7.96 -6.21 11.75
N PRO A 269 -9.26 -5.89 11.88
CA PRO A 269 -10.25 -6.83 12.40
C PRO A 269 -10.25 -8.10 11.54
N THR A 270 -10.34 -9.26 12.17
CA THR A 270 -10.29 -10.55 11.48
C THR A 270 -11.45 -11.44 11.91
N ILE A 271 -12.12 -12.08 10.96
CA ILE A 271 -13.22 -13.02 11.24
C ILE A 271 -12.77 -14.44 10.92
N ALA A 272 -12.90 -15.31 11.91
CA ALA A 272 -12.60 -16.73 11.77
C ALA A 272 -13.47 -17.56 12.72
N ASN A 273 -13.90 -18.74 12.26
CA ASN A 273 -14.64 -19.71 13.07
C ASN A 273 -15.87 -19.14 13.82
N GLY A 274 -16.60 -18.23 13.19
CA GLY A 274 -17.79 -17.59 13.79
C GLY A 274 -17.49 -16.55 14.87
N ASN A 275 -16.23 -16.10 14.96
CA ASN A 275 -15.83 -15.02 15.85
C ASN A 275 -15.11 -13.91 15.08
N MET A 276 -15.30 -12.68 15.52
CA MET A 276 -14.48 -11.54 15.14
C MET A 276 -13.39 -11.33 16.18
N TYR A 277 -12.16 -11.20 15.72
CA TYR A 277 -10.99 -10.91 16.55
C TYR A 277 -10.53 -9.49 16.28
N ILE A 278 -10.40 -8.69 17.33
CA ILE A 278 -9.88 -7.33 17.29
C ILE A 278 -8.85 -7.18 18.39
N SER A 279 -7.71 -6.59 18.06
CA SER A 279 -6.71 -6.20 19.04
C SER A 279 -6.66 -4.68 19.14
N ASP A 280 -6.84 -4.18 20.36
CA ASP A 280 -6.41 -2.84 20.71
C ASP A 280 -4.97 -2.90 21.28
N ARG A 281 -4.41 -1.78 21.72
CA ARG A 281 -3.03 -1.74 22.26
C ARG A 281 -2.83 -2.59 23.52
N SER A 282 -3.90 -2.96 24.20
CA SER A 282 -3.86 -3.57 25.52
C SER A 282 -4.45 -4.98 25.56
N GLN A 283 -5.37 -5.31 24.67
CA GLN A 283 -6.18 -6.52 24.73
C GLN A 283 -6.50 -7.09 23.35
N LEU A 284 -6.69 -8.41 23.31
CA LEU A 284 -7.29 -9.12 22.19
C LEU A 284 -8.72 -9.51 22.57
N TYR A 285 -9.67 -9.07 21.79
CA TYR A 285 -11.08 -9.38 21.92
C TYR A 285 -11.48 -10.49 20.98
N SER A 286 -12.29 -11.43 21.46
CA SER A 286 -12.97 -12.44 20.66
C SER A 286 -14.47 -12.22 20.83
N ILE A 287 -15.13 -11.79 19.78
CA ILE A 287 -16.55 -11.42 19.76
C ILE A 287 -17.28 -12.41 18.88
N LYS A 288 -18.26 -13.12 19.44
CA LYS A 288 -19.08 -14.06 18.65
C LYS A 288 -19.88 -13.29 17.62
N VAL A 289 -19.74 -13.67 16.34
CA VAL A 289 -20.57 -13.15 15.26
C VAL A 289 -21.87 -13.97 15.26
N THR A 290 -22.98 -13.31 15.56
CA THR A 290 -24.32 -13.90 15.43
C THR A 290 -24.90 -13.56 14.07
N GLU A 291 -25.57 -14.53 13.45
CA GLU A 291 -26.34 -14.33 12.19
C GLU A 291 -27.39 -13.25 12.34
#